data_0c3ea86e69d39d89f3faf4079091b1a5
#
_entry.id   0c3ea86e69d39d89f3faf4079091b1a5
#
_cell.length_a   1.000
_cell.length_b   1.000
_cell.length_c   1.000
_cell.angle_alpha   90.00
_cell.angle_beta   90.00
_cell.angle_gamma   90.00
#
_symmetry.space_group_name_H-M   'P 1'
#
loop_
_entity.id
_entity.type
_entity.pdbx_description
1 polymer ?
#
loop_
_entity_poly.entity_id
_entity_poly.type
_entity_poly.pdbx_seq_one_letter_code
_entity_poly.pdbx_strand_id
1 'polypeptide(L)'
;PAKEVRMMAVCHLVGAGDFAPLQFDPQEEDLVIACDGGLNRLEELGRKPQVIVGDFDSYKGTVPAGEGVLRLPVEKDETDMLFAAKWGLERGYKQFFLHGSLGGRRFSHTLANIGVLAFLLEKGAKGQLVGEDCRVTLWGRGKRSFSSLQKGLLSLFAYGGACDIVLSGLKYEFEGTLTPSFPLGVSNEFIGKNAWVEVKNGLLLA
;
A
#
# COMPACT_ATOMS: atom_id res chain seq x y z
N PRO A 1 -20.85 -24.63 -14.51
CA PRO A 1 -19.69 -23.86 -14.85
C PRO A 1 -19.47 -22.80 -13.78
N ALA A 2 -18.37 -22.98 -13.00
CA ALA A 2 -17.94 -21.99 -12.02
C ALA A 2 -17.62 -20.69 -12.78
N LYS A 3 -18.24 -19.59 -12.41
CA LYS A 3 -17.80 -18.26 -12.85
C LYS A 3 -16.38 -18.08 -12.33
N GLU A 4 -15.40 -18.09 -13.23
CA GLU A 4 -14.06 -17.58 -12.94
C GLU A 4 -14.24 -16.19 -12.33
N VAL A 5 -13.86 -16.05 -11.08
CA VAL A 5 -13.72 -14.73 -10.46
C VAL A 5 -12.53 -14.09 -11.18
N ARG A 6 -12.84 -13.26 -12.19
CA ARG A 6 -11.83 -12.47 -12.89
C ARG A 6 -11.09 -11.64 -11.84
N MET A 7 -9.90 -12.04 -11.48
CA MET A 7 -9.06 -11.26 -10.60
C MET A 7 -8.84 -9.90 -11.28
N MET A 8 -9.15 -8.82 -10.59
CA MET A 8 -8.90 -7.48 -11.13
C MET A 8 -7.39 -7.28 -11.19
N ALA A 9 -6.89 -6.84 -12.35
CA ALA A 9 -5.48 -6.52 -12.53
C ALA A 9 -5.00 -5.52 -11.47
N VAL A 10 -3.79 -5.74 -10.99
CA VAL A 10 -3.15 -4.96 -9.93
C VAL A 10 -2.16 -3.97 -10.53
N CYS A 11 -2.08 -2.79 -9.97
CA CYS A 11 -1.03 -1.82 -10.23
C CYS A 11 0.03 -1.91 -9.13
N HIS A 12 1.23 -2.39 -9.47
CA HIS A 12 2.37 -2.47 -8.59
C HIS A 12 3.22 -1.20 -8.76
N LEU A 13 3.31 -0.41 -7.70
CA LEU A 13 4.19 0.77 -7.62
C LEU A 13 5.44 0.39 -6.83
N VAL A 14 6.62 0.63 -7.40
CA VAL A 14 7.88 0.22 -6.78
C VAL A 14 8.73 1.45 -6.49
N GLY A 15 8.91 1.76 -5.22
CA GLY A 15 9.74 2.85 -4.72
C GLY A 15 11.13 2.39 -4.25
N ALA A 16 11.94 3.35 -3.75
CA ALA A 16 13.33 3.15 -3.35
C ALA A 16 13.52 2.67 -1.90
N GLY A 17 12.46 2.56 -1.10
CA GLY A 17 12.53 2.12 0.30
C GLY A 17 12.91 0.65 0.47
N ASP A 18 12.59 0.11 1.65
CA ASP A 18 12.85 -1.29 1.95
C ASP A 18 11.94 -2.16 1.08
N PHE A 19 12.56 -3.04 0.29
CA PHE A 19 11.88 -3.84 -0.71
C PHE A 19 11.87 -5.30 -0.29
N ALA A 20 10.71 -5.94 -0.42
CA ALA A 20 10.50 -7.35 -0.07
C ALA A 20 10.36 -8.21 -1.34
N PRO A 21 11.45 -8.79 -1.87
CA PRO A 21 11.43 -9.52 -3.15
C PRO A 21 10.45 -10.69 -3.16
N LEU A 22 10.33 -11.43 -2.06
CA LEU A 22 9.43 -12.58 -1.92
C LEU A 22 7.94 -12.20 -1.93
N GLN A 23 7.64 -10.92 -1.77
CA GLN A 23 6.28 -10.37 -1.77
C GLN A 23 5.92 -9.71 -3.11
N PHE A 24 6.86 -9.71 -4.07
CA PHE A 24 6.69 -9.10 -5.38
C PHE A 24 6.49 -10.18 -6.44
N ASP A 25 5.23 -10.44 -6.78
CA ASP A 25 4.84 -11.46 -7.76
C ASP A 25 3.74 -10.93 -8.70
N PRO A 26 4.08 -9.96 -9.58
CA PRO A 26 3.13 -9.44 -10.56
C PRO A 26 2.78 -10.50 -11.61
N GLN A 27 1.50 -10.58 -11.94
CA GLN A 27 0.97 -11.44 -12.99
C GLN A 27 1.06 -10.75 -14.36
N GLU A 28 0.74 -11.47 -15.44
CA GLU A 28 0.88 -10.97 -16.82
C GLU A 28 0.01 -9.73 -17.08
N GLU A 29 -1.18 -9.67 -16.53
CA GLU A 29 -2.11 -8.56 -16.70
C GLU A 29 -1.84 -7.38 -15.77
N ASP A 30 -0.92 -7.52 -14.81
CA ASP A 30 -0.61 -6.48 -13.86
C ASP A 30 0.28 -5.40 -14.47
N LEU A 31 0.13 -4.20 -13.97
CA LEU A 31 0.96 -3.06 -14.33
C LEU A 31 2.04 -2.85 -13.28
N VAL A 32 3.29 -2.78 -13.70
CA VAL A 32 4.43 -2.45 -12.85
C VAL A 32 4.96 -1.07 -13.22
N ILE A 33 4.96 -0.15 -12.25
CA ILE A 33 5.51 1.19 -12.37
C ILE A 33 6.69 1.33 -11.41
N ALA A 34 7.87 1.66 -11.95
CA ALA A 34 9.02 2.06 -11.15
C ALA A 34 8.95 3.55 -10.82
N CYS A 35 9.08 3.89 -9.54
CA CYS A 35 9.11 5.26 -9.04
C CYS A 35 10.54 5.59 -8.62
N ASP A 36 11.20 6.46 -9.40
CA ASP A 36 12.59 6.91 -9.19
C ASP A 36 13.56 5.73 -8.89
N GLY A 37 14.21 5.71 -7.74
CA GLY A 37 15.13 4.65 -7.31
C GLY A 37 14.50 3.25 -7.19
N GLY A 38 13.19 3.10 -7.32
CA GLY A 38 12.52 1.80 -7.44
C GLY A 38 12.95 1.02 -8.68
N LEU A 39 13.42 1.71 -9.72
CA LEU A 39 14.01 1.05 -10.89
C LEU A 39 15.22 0.18 -10.53
N ASN A 40 16.10 0.65 -9.62
CA ASN A 40 17.24 -0.16 -9.16
C ASN A 40 16.78 -1.48 -8.52
N ARG A 41 15.65 -1.47 -7.77
CA ARG A 41 15.10 -2.67 -7.12
C ARG A 41 14.61 -3.70 -8.14
N LEU A 42 13.98 -3.23 -9.21
CA LEU A 42 13.51 -4.11 -10.28
C LEU A 42 14.68 -4.68 -11.10
N GLU A 43 15.69 -3.88 -11.39
CA GLU A 43 16.90 -4.34 -12.10
C GLU A 43 17.66 -5.40 -11.29
N GLU A 44 17.80 -5.25 -9.96
CA GLU A 44 18.38 -6.26 -9.07
C GLU A 44 17.64 -7.62 -9.15
N LEU A 45 16.33 -7.59 -9.48
CA LEU A 45 15.50 -8.79 -9.68
C LEU A 45 15.48 -9.29 -11.14
N GLY A 46 16.14 -8.60 -12.07
CA GLY A 46 16.02 -8.88 -13.50
C GLY A 46 14.61 -8.63 -14.05
N ARG A 47 13.82 -7.78 -13.41
CA ARG A 47 12.44 -7.43 -13.81
C ARG A 47 12.42 -6.08 -14.51
N LYS A 48 11.57 -5.96 -15.55
CA LYS A 48 11.37 -4.70 -16.27
C LYS A 48 9.98 -4.15 -15.96
N PRO A 49 9.89 -2.86 -15.54
CA PRO A 49 8.60 -2.19 -15.42
C PRO A 49 8.04 -1.84 -16.81
N GLN A 50 6.74 -1.71 -16.90
CA GLN A 50 6.09 -1.15 -18.10
C GLN A 50 6.18 0.38 -18.12
N VAL A 51 6.28 1.02 -16.94
CA VAL A 51 6.37 2.47 -16.82
C VAL A 51 7.42 2.84 -15.78
N ILE A 52 8.15 3.90 -16.06
CA ILE A 52 9.17 4.47 -15.17
C ILE A 52 8.81 5.94 -14.94
N VAL A 53 8.72 6.35 -13.69
CA VAL A 53 8.35 7.71 -13.26
C VAL A 53 9.42 8.26 -12.34
N GLY A 54 9.88 9.46 -12.56
CA GLY A 54 10.83 10.13 -11.66
C GLY A 54 11.62 11.24 -12.30
N ASP A 55 12.41 11.94 -11.48
CA ASP A 55 13.42 12.90 -11.94
C ASP A 55 14.79 12.24 -12.16
N PHE A 56 14.93 10.99 -11.69
CA PHE A 56 16.09 10.10 -11.81
C PHE A 56 17.35 10.61 -11.08
N ASP A 57 17.20 11.44 -10.08
CA ASP A 57 18.32 11.94 -9.26
C ASP A 57 18.92 10.83 -8.39
N SER A 58 18.12 9.85 -8.00
CA SER A 58 18.51 8.68 -7.18
C SER A 58 18.86 7.43 -8.01
N TYR A 59 18.69 7.48 -9.34
CA TYR A 59 18.98 6.35 -10.21
C TYR A 59 20.47 6.29 -10.58
N LYS A 60 21.08 5.12 -10.41
CA LYS A 60 22.53 4.92 -10.60
C LYS A 60 22.93 4.50 -12.02
N GLY A 61 21.97 4.13 -12.85
CA GLY A 61 22.19 3.64 -14.21
C GLY A 61 22.01 4.69 -15.28
N THR A 62 22.05 4.26 -16.55
CA THR A 62 21.66 5.11 -17.68
C THR A 62 20.13 5.16 -17.74
N VAL A 63 19.55 6.34 -17.62
CA VAL A 63 18.10 6.51 -17.66
C VAL A 63 17.56 5.93 -18.96
N PRO A 64 16.63 4.96 -18.90
CA PRO A 64 16.04 4.37 -20.09
C PRO A 64 15.38 5.44 -20.97
N ALA A 65 15.34 5.20 -22.26
CA ALA A 65 14.62 6.02 -23.23
C ALA A 65 13.45 5.20 -23.79
N GLY A 66 12.31 5.85 -24.03
CA GLY A 66 11.13 5.20 -24.61
C GLY A 66 9.81 5.78 -24.14
N GLU A 67 8.72 5.31 -24.73
CA GLU A 67 7.36 5.81 -24.42
C GLU A 67 6.91 5.52 -22.98
N GLY A 68 7.46 4.52 -22.31
CA GLY A 68 7.17 4.17 -20.92
C GLY A 68 7.93 5.01 -19.89
N VAL A 69 8.76 5.97 -20.30
CA VAL A 69 9.57 6.80 -19.40
C VAL A 69 8.93 8.17 -19.23
N LEU A 70 8.40 8.42 -18.03
CA LEU A 70 7.74 9.67 -17.64
C LEU A 70 8.69 10.50 -16.78
N ARG A 71 9.42 11.43 -17.41
CA ARG A 71 10.27 12.36 -16.68
C ARG A 71 9.44 13.41 -16.00
N LEU A 72 9.64 13.52 -14.69
CA LEU A 72 9.05 14.57 -13.88
C LEU A 72 10.09 15.64 -13.56
N PRO A 73 9.70 16.91 -13.41
CA PRO A 73 10.60 17.94 -12.92
C PRO A 73 11.02 17.62 -11.47
N VAL A 74 12.24 18.05 -11.09
CA VAL A 74 12.73 17.94 -9.70
C VAL A 74 11.85 18.75 -8.76
N GLU A 75 11.51 19.98 -9.17
CA GLU A 75 10.57 20.84 -8.44
C GLU A 75 9.13 20.50 -8.86
N LYS A 76 8.43 19.79 -8.01
CA LYS A 76 7.03 19.37 -8.19
C LYS A 76 6.29 19.32 -6.86
N ASP A 77 4.98 19.48 -6.91
CA ASP A 77 4.11 19.52 -5.73
C ASP A 77 3.74 18.13 -5.19
N GLU A 78 4.16 17.05 -5.86
CA GLU A 78 3.80 15.70 -5.48
C GLU A 78 4.97 14.70 -5.57
N THR A 79 4.85 13.61 -4.81
CA THR A 79 5.84 12.52 -4.86
C THR A 79 5.65 11.67 -6.12
N ASP A 80 6.73 11.00 -6.59
CA ASP A 80 6.65 10.07 -7.71
C ASP A 80 5.66 8.94 -7.48
N MET A 81 5.55 8.48 -6.23
CA MET A 81 4.58 7.45 -5.83
C MET A 81 3.14 7.93 -5.98
N LEU A 82 2.83 9.17 -5.59
CA LEU A 82 1.49 9.74 -5.77
C LEU A 82 1.18 9.96 -7.25
N PHE A 83 2.13 10.46 -8.03
CA PHE A 83 1.97 10.61 -9.47
C PHE A 83 1.68 9.24 -10.13
N ALA A 84 2.47 8.22 -9.80
CA ALA A 84 2.26 6.87 -10.32
C ALA A 84 0.90 6.28 -9.94
N ALA A 85 0.42 6.55 -8.72
CA ALA A 85 -0.92 6.14 -8.29
C ALA A 85 -2.02 6.81 -9.11
N LYS A 86 -1.91 8.12 -9.37
CA LYS A 86 -2.84 8.86 -10.25
C LYS A 86 -2.84 8.28 -11.65
N TRP A 87 -1.65 8.05 -12.20
CA TRP A 87 -1.47 7.50 -13.55
C TRP A 87 -2.13 6.11 -13.70
N GLY A 88 -1.99 5.25 -12.70
CA GLY A 88 -2.67 3.95 -12.65
C GLY A 88 -4.20 4.08 -12.54
N LEU A 89 -4.70 5.00 -11.70
CA LEU A 89 -6.14 5.26 -11.57
C LEU A 89 -6.78 5.72 -12.88
N GLU A 90 -6.12 6.62 -13.63
CA GLU A 90 -6.58 7.11 -14.93
C GLU A 90 -6.71 5.98 -15.97
N ARG A 91 -5.97 4.89 -15.79
CA ARG A 91 -6.02 3.68 -16.63
C ARG A 91 -6.98 2.62 -16.10
N GLY A 92 -7.75 2.96 -15.07
CA GLY A 92 -8.84 2.13 -14.55
C GLY A 92 -8.42 1.13 -13.48
N TYR A 93 -7.15 1.11 -13.05
CA TYR A 93 -6.75 0.25 -11.94
C TYR A 93 -7.44 0.67 -10.65
N LYS A 94 -7.87 -0.31 -9.85
CA LYS A 94 -8.56 -0.13 -8.58
C LYS A 94 -7.90 -0.86 -7.42
N GLN A 95 -6.85 -1.64 -7.71
CA GLN A 95 -6.06 -2.36 -6.72
C GLN A 95 -4.60 -1.95 -6.87
N PHE A 96 -3.98 -1.51 -5.79
CA PHE A 96 -2.60 -1.00 -5.79
C PHE A 96 -1.77 -1.69 -4.71
N PHE A 97 -0.59 -2.18 -5.09
CA PHE A 97 0.44 -2.62 -4.16
C PHE A 97 1.66 -1.71 -4.27
N LEU A 98 2.03 -1.10 -3.15
CA LEU A 98 3.15 -0.17 -3.06
C LEU A 98 4.34 -0.88 -2.40
N HIS A 99 5.29 -1.28 -3.20
CA HIS A 99 6.53 -1.93 -2.79
C HIS A 99 7.65 -0.90 -2.62
N GLY A 100 8.65 -1.17 -1.76
CA GLY A 100 9.70 -0.20 -1.46
C GLY A 100 9.12 1.13 -0.96
N SER A 101 8.02 1.06 -0.26
CA SER A 101 7.22 2.20 0.21
C SER A 101 7.35 2.46 1.71
N LEU A 102 7.97 1.53 2.43
CA LEU A 102 8.23 1.57 3.87
C LEU A 102 9.73 1.69 4.11
N GLY A 103 10.11 2.18 5.28
CA GLY A 103 11.52 2.25 5.69
C GLY A 103 12.38 3.14 4.79
N GLY A 104 13.65 2.75 4.61
CA GLY A 104 14.63 3.51 3.85
C GLY A 104 15.17 4.72 4.60
N ARG A 105 15.93 5.58 3.89
CA ARG A 105 16.62 6.72 4.51
C ARG A 105 15.70 7.88 4.91
N ARG A 106 14.53 8.01 4.26
CA ARG A 106 13.64 9.17 4.41
C ARG A 106 12.30 8.73 5.01
N PHE A 107 12.16 8.82 6.33
CA PHE A 107 10.90 8.51 7.04
C PHE A 107 9.71 9.31 6.50
N SER A 108 9.94 10.55 6.04
CA SER A 108 8.91 11.38 5.41
C SER A 108 8.24 10.72 4.20
N HIS A 109 8.99 9.89 3.44
CA HIS A 109 8.43 9.13 2.32
C HIS A 109 7.48 8.02 2.79
N THR A 110 7.79 7.34 3.90
CA THR A 110 6.87 6.36 4.51
C THR A 110 5.56 7.05 4.90
N LEU A 111 5.62 8.22 5.54
CA LEU A 111 4.42 8.99 5.88
C LEU A 111 3.65 9.46 4.64
N ALA A 112 4.35 9.93 3.60
CA ALA A 112 3.73 10.32 2.34
C ALA A 112 3.03 9.14 1.66
N ASN A 113 3.61 7.93 1.70
CA ASN A 113 3.03 6.72 1.13
C ASN A 113 1.76 6.28 1.88
N ILE A 114 1.67 6.50 3.19
CA ILE A 114 0.40 6.35 3.93
C ILE A 114 -0.64 7.35 3.40
N GLY A 115 -0.23 8.58 3.08
CA GLY A 115 -1.08 9.57 2.40
C GLY A 115 -1.58 9.10 1.03
N VAL A 116 -0.75 8.36 0.27
CA VAL A 116 -1.19 7.74 -1.01
C VAL A 116 -2.30 6.72 -0.79
N LEU A 117 -2.29 5.95 0.31
CA LEU A 117 -3.40 5.05 0.65
C LEU A 117 -4.71 5.83 0.87
N ALA A 118 -4.64 6.98 1.54
CA ALA A 118 -5.80 7.83 1.76
C ALA A 118 -6.34 8.39 0.43
N PHE A 119 -5.46 8.89 -0.41
CA PHE A 119 -5.82 9.35 -1.76
C PHE A 119 -6.48 8.24 -2.60
N LEU A 120 -5.92 7.04 -2.62
CA LEU A 120 -6.50 5.90 -3.33
C LEU A 120 -7.91 5.55 -2.81
N LEU A 121 -8.07 5.54 -1.49
CA LEU A 121 -9.36 5.25 -0.85
C LEU A 121 -10.42 6.30 -1.23
N GLU A 122 -10.07 7.60 -1.21
CA GLU A 122 -10.94 8.70 -1.66
C GLU A 122 -11.38 8.56 -3.13
N LYS A 123 -10.51 7.98 -3.97
CA LYS A 123 -10.80 7.68 -5.39
C LYS A 123 -11.52 6.35 -5.61
N GLY A 124 -11.96 5.69 -4.54
CA GLY A 124 -12.67 4.41 -4.60
C GLY A 124 -11.78 3.24 -5.02
N ALA A 125 -10.47 3.37 -4.82
CA ALA A 125 -9.48 2.31 -5.03
C ALA A 125 -8.96 1.77 -3.70
N LYS A 126 -8.26 0.64 -3.75
CA LYS A 126 -7.63 0.01 -2.59
C LYS A 126 -6.12 0.02 -2.76
N GLY A 127 -5.41 0.43 -1.73
CA GLY A 127 -3.96 0.41 -1.66
C GLY A 127 -3.46 -0.41 -0.49
N GLN A 128 -2.27 -0.98 -0.66
CA GLN A 128 -1.54 -1.66 0.40
C GLN A 128 -0.05 -1.36 0.27
N LEU A 129 0.58 -0.87 1.34
CA LEU A 129 2.03 -0.83 1.43
C LEU A 129 2.54 -2.23 1.78
N VAL A 130 3.54 -2.68 1.04
CA VAL A 130 4.07 -4.04 1.12
C VAL A 130 5.47 -4.00 1.71
N GLY A 131 5.61 -4.45 2.93
CA GLY A 131 6.91 -4.68 3.60
C GLY A 131 7.25 -6.15 3.69
N GLU A 132 8.43 -6.46 4.20
CA GLU A 132 8.91 -7.84 4.38
C GLU A 132 8.04 -8.57 5.40
N ASP A 133 7.83 -7.96 6.56
CA ASP A 133 7.13 -8.56 7.70
C ASP A 133 5.77 -7.91 7.98
N CYS A 134 5.36 -6.93 7.17
CA CYS A 134 4.11 -6.23 7.42
C CYS A 134 3.38 -5.83 6.13
N ARG A 135 2.10 -5.60 6.31
CA ARG A 135 1.21 -4.96 5.33
C ARG A 135 0.55 -3.76 6.01
N VAL A 136 0.52 -2.63 5.31
CA VAL A 136 -0.20 -1.46 5.81
C VAL A 136 -1.32 -1.11 4.85
N THR A 137 -2.53 -0.94 5.36
CA THR A 137 -3.71 -0.62 4.56
C THR A 137 -4.59 0.39 5.29
N LEU A 138 -5.35 1.17 4.54
CA LEU A 138 -6.30 2.12 5.10
C LEU A 138 -7.72 1.67 4.81
N TRP A 139 -8.56 1.65 5.84
CA TRP A 139 -9.94 1.20 5.77
C TRP A 139 -10.91 2.33 6.09
N GLY A 140 -11.89 2.51 5.24
CA GLY A 140 -13.09 3.28 5.56
C GLY A 140 -14.16 2.39 6.17
N ARG A 141 -15.37 2.93 6.29
CA ARG A 141 -16.54 2.24 6.83
C ARG A 141 -16.74 0.85 6.21
N GLY A 142 -16.99 -0.13 7.06
CA GLY A 142 -17.27 -1.51 6.66
C GLY A 142 -16.56 -2.54 7.52
N LYS A 143 -16.83 -3.82 7.23
CA LYS A 143 -16.34 -4.97 7.99
C LYS A 143 -15.24 -5.70 7.23
N ARG A 144 -14.18 -6.08 7.93
CA ARG A 144 -13.09 -6.95 7.45
C ARG A 144 -13.05 -8.19 8.31
N SER A 145 -13.03 -9.37 7.68
CA SER A 145 -13.00 -10.66 8.38
C SER A 145 -11.67 -11.37 8.11
N PHE A 146 -11.19 -12.06 9.11
CA PHE A 146 -9.97 -12.85 9.10
C PHE A 146 -10.30 -14.28 9.49
N SER A 147 -9.74 -15.25 8.76
CA SER A 147 -9.93 -16.66 9.09
C SER A 147 -9.14 -17.06 10.34
N SER A 148 -9.52 -18.15 10.98
CA SER A 148 -8.79 -18.75 12.10
C SER A 148 -7.37 -19.20 11.76
N LEU A 149 -7.01 -19.25 10.46
CA LEU A 149 -5.67 -19.58 9.99
C LEU A 149 -4.72 -18.38 10.01
N GLN A 150 -5.25 -17.16 10.15
CA GLN A 150 -4.43 -15.95 10.23
C GLN A 150 -3.58 -15.98 11.49
N LYS A 151 -2.31 -15.58 11.35
CA LYS A 151 -1.32 -15.51 12.44
C LYS A 151 -0.65 -14.14 12.46
N GLY A 152 0.02 -13.83 13.57
CA GLY A 152 0.77 -12.60 13.74
C GLY A 152 -0.04 -11.55 14.50
N LEU A 153 0.34 -10.30 14.30
CA LEU A 153 -0.22 -9.15 15.00
C LEU A 153 -1.07 -8.31 14.06
N LEU A 154 -2.07 -7.66 14.62
CA LEU A 154 -2.87 -6.63 13.96
C LEU A 154 -2.81 -5.35 14.80
N SER A 155 -2.20 -4.31 14.25
CA SER A 155 -2.17 -2.98 14.87
C SER A 155 -3.15 -2.06 14.18
N LEU A 156 -3.94 -1.32 14.96
CA LEU A 156 -5.03 -0.47 14.48
C LEU A 156 -4.83 0.95 14.99
N PHE A 157 -4.85 1.91 14.08
CA PHE A 157 -4.68 3.34 14.38
C PHE A 157 -5.80 4.16 13.75
N ALA A 158 -6.36 5.09 14.47
CA ALA A 158 -7.22 6.10 13.87
C ALA A 158 -6.40 7.00 12.95
N TYR A 159 -6.89 7.26 11.74
CA TYR A 159 -6.21 8.08 10.75
C TYR A 159 -7.00 9.36 10.44
N GLY A 160 -6.31 10.51 10.52
CA GLY A 160 -6.89 11.81 10.19
C GLY A 160 -7.93 12.36 11.19
N GLY A 161 -8.41 11.54 12.12
CA GLY A 161 -9.42 11.92 13.12
C GLY A 161 -9.85 10.72 13.95
N ALA A 162 -10.88 10.89 14.75
CA ALA A 162 -11.46 9.80 15.55
C ALA A 162 -12.06 8.72 14.65
N CYS A 163 -11.96 7.47 15.08
CA CYS A 163 -12.45 6.30 14.35
C CYS A 163 -13.20 5.37 15.30
N ASP A 164 -14.49 5.16 15.02
CA ASP A 164 -15.34 4.26 15.79
C ASP A 164 -15.25 2.85 15.21
N ILE A 165 -14.83 1.90 16.04
CA ILE A 165 -14.63 0.52 15.63
C ILE A 165 -15.27 -0.47 16.61
N VAL A 166 -15.56 -1.66 16.06
CA VAL A 166 -15.80 -2.88 16.83
C VAL A 166 -14.86 -3.94 16.32
N LEU A 167 -14.19 -4.65 17.19
CA LEU A 167 -13.37 -5.80 16.83
C LEU A 167 -13.64 -6.99 17.76
N SER A 168 -13.60 -8.18 17.20
CA SER A 168 -13.81 -9.43 17.94
C SER A 168 -13.00 -10.58 17.33
N GLY A 169 -12.72 -11.59 18.16
CA GLY A 169 -11.97 -12.78 17.77
C GLY A 169 -10.45 -12.64 17.81
N LEU A 170 -9.93 -11.48 18.24
CA LEU A 170 -8.54 -11.26 18.59
C LEU A 170 -8.31 -11.42 20.09
N LYS A 171 -7.06 -11.38 20.53
CA LYS A 171 -6.68 -11.51 21.94
C LYS A 171 -7.35 -10.46 22.82
N TYR A 172 -7.44 -9.23 22.33
CA TYR A 172 -8.13 -8.13 22.98
C TYR A 172 -9.31 -7.71 22.12
N GLU A 173 -10.51 -7.89 22.65
CA GLU A 173 -11.73 -7.39 22.02
C GLU A 173 -11.92 -5.91 22.37
N PHE A 174 -12.55 -5.15 21.47
CA PHE A 174 -12.73 -3.73 21.66
C PHE A 174 -13.98 -3.23 20.93
N GLU A 175 -14.73 -2.37 21.59
CA GLU A 175 -15.77 -1.54 20.99
C GLU A 175 -15.64 -0.12 21.53
N GLY A 176 -15.48 0.84 20.63
CA GLY A 176 -15.32 2.25 21.03
C GLY A 176 -14.61 3.09 19.98
N THR A 177 -14.17 4.25 20.40
CA THR A 177 -13.52 5.24 19.57
C THR A 177 -12.01 5.21 19.77
N LEU A 178 -11.26 4.98 18.69
CA LEU A 178 -9.82 5.23 18.63
C LEU A 178 -9.58 6.70 18.26
N THR A 179 -8.51 7.28 18.81
CA THR A 179 -8.06 8.63 18.45
C THR A 179 -6.59 8.62 18.04
N PRO A 180 -6.15 9.54 17.15
CA PRO A 180 -4.74 9.61 16.74
C PRO A 180 -3.77 9.87 17.88
N SER A 181 -4.21 10.57 18.92
CA SER A 181 -3.40 10.93 20.09
C SER A 181 -3.27 9.82 21.14
N PHE A 182 -4.06 8.75 21.02
CA PHE A 182 -4.04 7.64 21.97
C PHE A 182 -4.02 6.30 21.22
N PRO A 183 -2.81 5.75 20.91
CA PRO A 183 -2.64 4.54 20.09
C PRO A 183 -2.94 3.26 20.88
N LEU A 184 -4.20 3.04 21.23
CA LEU A 184 -4.66 1.90 22.03
C LEU A 184 -4.60 0.57 21.26
N GLY A 185 -4.78 0.59 19.94
CA GLY A 185 -4.97 -0.60 19.11
C GLY A 185 -3.68 -1.31 18.66
N VAL A 186 -2.54 -1.10 19.32
CA VAL A 186 -1.23 -1.62 18.89
C VAL A 186 -1.05 -3.08 19.33
N SER A 187 -0.51 -3.91 18.42
CA SER A 187 -0.07 -5.28 18.67
C SER A 187 -1.14 -6.22 19.23
N ASN A 188 -2.37 -6.11 18.75
CA ASN A 188 -3.37 -7.15 19.00
C ASN A 188 -2.99 -8.44 18.26
N GLU A 189 -3.37 -9.59 18.75
CA GLU A 189 -2.86 -10.89 18.32
C GLU A 189 -3.98 -11.79 17.78
N PHE A 190 -3.71 -12.46 16.66
CA PHE A 190 -4.56 -13.53 16.16
C PHE A 190 -4.39 -14.80 17.02
N ILE A 191 -5.48 -15.32 17.57
CA ILE A 191 -5.48 -16.41 18.56
C ILE A 191 -6.07 -17.72 18.01
N GLY A 192 -6.01 -17.92 16.69
CA GLY A 192 -6.52 -19.14 16.05
C GLY A 192 -8.05 -19.21 15.98
N LYS A 193 -8.74 -18.07 16.08
CA LYS A 193 -10.19 -17.92 15.91
C LYS A 193 -10.50 -17.05 14.70
N ASN A 194 -11.69 -17.19 14.13
CA ASN A 194 -12.20 -16.22 13.17
C ASN A 194 -12.33 -14.86 13.88
N ALA A 195 -11.75 -13.85 13.26
CA ALA A 195 -11.74 -12.49 13.78
C ALA A 195 -12.36 -11.52 12.76
N TRP A 196 -12.80 -10.37 13.24
CA TRP A 196 -13.27 -9.31 12.38
C TRP A 196 -13.08 -7.94 13.03
N VAL A 197 -12.95 -6.94 12.18
CA VAL A 197 -12.93 -5.52 12.54
C VAL A 197 -13.97 -4.81 11.71
N GLU A 198 -14.83 -4.04 12.33
CA GLU A 198 -15.80 -3.17 11.68
C GLU A 198 -15.48 -1.72 11.98
N VAL A 199 -15.32 -0.93 10.94
CA VAL A 199 -15.24 0.54 11.03
C VAL A 199 -16.65 1.10 10.88
N LYS A 200 -17.17 1.70 11.93
CA LYS A 200 -18.50 2.35 11.97
C LYS A 200 -18.42 3.77 11.41
N ASN A 201 -17.36 4.49 11.76
CA ASN A 201 -17.11 5.87 11.35
C ASN A 201 -15.61 6.16 11.35
N GLY A 202 -15.17 7.10 10.51
CA GLY A 202 -13.76 7.49 10.41
C GLY A 202 -12.93 6.60 9.48
N LEU A 203 -11.60 6.73 9.58
CA LEU A 203 -10.62 5.98 8.82
C LEU A 203 -9.70 5.21 9.79
N LEU A 204 -9.42 3.96 9.46
CA LEU A 204 -8.60 3.06 10.25
C LEU A 204 -7.38 2.62 9.44
N LEU A 205 -6.18 2.96 9.93
CA LEU A 205 -4.91 2.43 9.44
C LEU A 205 -4.63 1.11 10.17
N ALA A 206 -4.34 0.07 9.39
CA ALA A 206 -4.13 -1.29 9.90
C ALA A 206 -2.89 -1.94 9.28
#